data_39bbc25ff96e22260fa5dfadb005aa6a
#
_entry.id   39bbc25ff96e22260fa5dfadb005aa6a
#
_cell.length_a   1.000
_cell.length_b   1.000
_cell.length_c   1.000
_cell.angle_alpha   90.00
_cell.angle_beta   90.00
_cell.angle_gamma   90.00
#
_symmetry.space_group_name_H-M   'P 1'
#
loop_
_entity.id
_entity.type
_entity.pdbx_description
1 polymer ?
#
loop_
_entity_poly.entity_id
_entity_poly.type
_entity_poly.pdbx_seq_one_letter_code
_entity_poly.pdbx_strand_id
1 'polypeptide(L)'
;IASCLVGSEMCIRDRIHPVFFTTSQIGEPGPDIGSEVQPLIDANSVEYLGDMDLVVSCQGSDYTKQMHPLLRNSGWNGYWIDAASFLRKSEKSIIVLDPINSDQIEKGIDTGIKDYVGGNCTVSLMLMAIGGLFKENLIQWVCSMTYQAASGAGAASMQELLTQMKQIGEISNKSQTKSSSNILEIDKDINVFINSDKISKENFGYSLAGNVLPYIDSQLKNGQSREEWKNQFETN
;
A
#
# COMPACT_ATOMS: atom_id res chain seq x y z
N ILE A 1 -4.14 2.19 -11.82
CA ILE A 1 -3.80 3.38 -11.03
C ILE A 1 -2.58 4.04 -11.66
N ALA A 2 -2.77 4.68 -12.80
CA ALA A 2 -1.71 5.40 -13.52
C ALA A 2 -1.79 6.91 -13.26
N SER A 3 -1.96 7.35 -12.00
CA SER A 3 -2.21 8.75 -11.67
C SER A 3 -1.03 9.50 -11.02
N CYS A 4 0.19 9.01 -11.13
CA CYS A 4 1.35 9.64 -10.50
C CYS A 4 2.48 10.02 -11.46
N LEU A 5 2.15 10.46 -12.67
CA LEU A 5 3.12 11.10 -13.56
C LEU A 5 2.58 12.48 -13.94
N VAL A 6 2.71 13.45 -13.04
CA VAL A 6 2.32 14.84 -13.27
C VAL A 6 3.55 15.73 -13.23
N GLY A 7 3.77 16.50 -14.31
CA GLY A 7 4.73 17.59 -14.39
C GLY A 7 5.98 17.30 -15.22
N SER A 8 6.24 18.00 -16.25
CA SER A 8 7.38 17.91 -17.21
C SER A 8 7.32 16.77 -18.25
N GLU A 9 6.17 16.24 -18.54
CA GLU A 9 5.94 14.87 -18.99
C GLU A 9 5.89 14.69 -20.50
N MET A 10 5.79 15.75 -21.29
CA MET A 10 5.76 15.60 -22.75
C MET A 10 7.01 14.92 -23.32
N CYS A 11 8.19 15.19 -22.73
CA CYS A 11 9.44 14.60 -23.19
C CYS A 11 9.70 13.17 -22.69
N ILE A 12 9.01 12.75 -21.63
CA ILE A 12 9.17 11.42 -21.03
C ILE A 12 8.18 10.43 -21.64
N ARG A 13 6.95 10.85 -21.90
CA ARG A 13 5.89 10.00 -22.49
C ARG A 13 6.28 9.34 -23.81
N ASP A 14 6.95 10.07 -24.66
CA ASP A 14 7.34 9.58 -26.00
C ASP A 14 8.49 8.56 -25.98
N ARG A 15 9.08 8.31 -24.80
CA ARG A 15 10.24 7.42 -24.63
C ARG A 15 9.94 6.17 -23.81
N ILE A 16 8.76 6.07 -23.19
CA ILE A 16 8.37 4.95 -22.38
C ILE A 16 7.40 4.09 -23.18
N HIS A 17 7.72 2.81 -23.30
CA HIS A 17 6.84 1.79 -23.89
C HIS A 17 6.30 0.92 -22.76
N PRO A 18 5.16 1.28 -22.13
CA PRO A 18 4.63 0.54 -21.00
C PRO A 18 4.02 -0.78 -21.46
N VAL A 19 4.36 -1.85 -20.73
CA VAL A 19 3.76 -3.17 -20.84
C VAL A 19 3.06 -3.49 -19.53
N PHE A 20 1.81 -3.93 -19.60
CA PHE A 20 1.00 -4.17 -18.41
C PHE A 20 0.93 -5.65 -18.08
N PHE A 21 1.26 -5.98 -16.85
CA PHE A 21 1.26 -7.32 -16.31
C PHE A 21 0.16 -7.52 -15.27
N THR A 22 -0.32 -8.75 -15.13
CA THR A 22 -1.35 -9.12 -14.15
C THR A 22 -1.11 -10.52 -13.63
N THR A 23 -1.58 -10.79 -12.42
CA THR A 23 -1.57 -12.13 -11.82
C THR A 23 -2.89 -12.88 -12.01
N SER A 24 -3.97 -12.20 -12.47
CA SER A 24 -5.32 -12.78 -12.45
C SER A 24 -6.18 -12.52 -13.70
N GLN A 25 -5.79 -11.58 -14.56
CA GLN A 25 -6.60 -11.12 -15.71
C GLN A 25 -5.82 -11.21 -17.02
N ILE A 26 -5.07 -12.30 -17.20
CA ILE A 26 -4.21 -12.52 -18.38
C ILE A 26 -5.08 -12.54 -19.66
N GLY A 27 -4.65 -11.74 -20.65
CA GLY A 27 -5.34 -11.62 -21.94
C GLY A 27 -6.49 -10.60 -21.97
N GLU A 28 -6.92 -10.10 -20.81
CA GLU A 28 -7.91 -9.01 -20.77
C GLU A 28 -7.27 -7.70 -21.26
N PRO A 29 -8.08 -6.73 -21.72
CA PRO A 29 -7.57 -5.43 -22.14
C PRO A 29 -6.86 -4.72 -21.00
N GLY A 30 -5.66 -4.20 -21.27
CA GLY A 30 -4.92 -3.35 -20.34
C GLY A 30 -5.52 -1.95 -20.22
N PRO A 31 -4.93 -1.08 -19.38
CA PRO A 31 -5.36 0.31 -19.22
C PRO A 31 -5.23 1.10 -20.53
N ASP A 32 -6.21 1.94 -20.82
CA ASP A 32 -6.12 2.95 -21.87
C ASP A 32 -5.26 4.12 -21.38
N ILE A 33 -4.10 4.29 -21.99
CA ILE A 33 -3.14 5.36 -21.71
C ILE A 33 -3.01 6.34 -22.88
N GLY A 34 -3.96 6.31 -23.83
CA GLY A 34 -3.96 7.13 -25.04
C GLY A 34 -3.11 6.57 -26.18
N SER A 35 -2.73 5.30 -26.11
CA SER A 35 -2.13 4.48 -27.16
C SER A 35 -2.98 3.25 -27.42
N GLU A 36 -2.57 2.38 -28.37
CA GLU A 36 -3.25 1.12 -28.60
C GLU A 36 -3.30 0.28 -27.32
N VAL A 37 -4.50 -0.16 -26.93
CA VAL A 37 -4.69 -0.99 -25.72
C VAL A 37 -4.10 -2.36 -25.96
N GLN A 38 -3.05 -2.68 -25.20
CA GLN A 38 -2.38 -3.96 -25.24
C GLN A 38 -3.07 -4.95 -24.26
N PRO A 39 -3.09 -6.26 -24.57
CA PRO A 39 -3.59 -7.25 -23.61
C PRO A 39 -2.64 -7.37 -22.41
N LEU A 40 -3.22 -7.67 -21.25
CA LEU A 40 -2.47 -7.92 -20.02
C LEU A 40 -1.66 -9.22 -20.12
N ILE A 41 -0.39 -9.16 -19.75
CA ILE A 41 0.56 -10.28 -19.78
C ILE A 41 0.66 -10.93 -18.39
N ASP A 42 1.02 -12.21 -18.34
CA ASP A 42 1.23 -12.92 -17.08
C ASP A 42 2.41 -12.33 -16.29
N ALA A 43 2.13 -11.80 -15.12
CA ALA A 43 3.13 -11.25 -14.20
C ALA A 43 4.05 -12.33 -13.58
N ASN A 44 3.75 -13.62 -13.74
CA ASN A 44 4.62 -14.69 -13.27
C ASN A 44 5.61 -15.18 -14.35
N SER A 45 5.57 -14.63 -15.54
CA SER A 45 6.49 -14.98 -16.62
C SER A 45 7.82 -14.26 -16.46
N VAL A 46 8.84 -15.01 -16.02
CA VAL A 46 10.23 -14.51 -15.93
C VAL A 46 10.78 -14.11 -17.30
N GLU A 47 10.35 -14.79 -18.36
CA GLU A 47 10.77 -14.51 -19.73
C GLU A 47 10.32 -13.10 -20.17
N TYR A 48 9.03 -12.81 -20.08
CA TYR A 48 8.52 -11.48 -20.45
C TYR A 48 9.01 -10.36 -19.53
N LEU A 49 9.10 -10.60 -18.22
CA LEU A 49 9.68 -9.63 -17.29
C LEU A 49 11.16 -9.38 -17.54
N GLY A 50 11.88 -10.41 -18.00
CA GLY A 50 13.31 -10.34 -18.32
C GLY A 50 13.64 -9.44 -19.50
N ASP A 51 12.69 -9.17 -20.38
CA ASP A 51 12.82 -8.26 -21.51
C ASP A 51 12.62 -6.79 -21.14
N MET A 52 12.17 -6.50 -19.90
CA MET A 52 11.89 -5.12 -19.48
C MET A 52 13.15 -4.44 -18.93
N ASP A 53 13.38 -3.19 -19.31
CA ASP A 53 14.45 -2.36 -18.73
C ASP A 53 14.15 -1.97 -17.28
N LEU A 54 12.86 -1.83 -16.96
CA LEU A 54 12.36 -1.41 -15.66
C LEU A 54 11.04 -2.12 -15.35
N VAL A 55 10.93 -2.67 -14.15
CA VAL A 55 9.71 -3.26 -13.60
C VAL A 55 9.20 -2.41 -12.45
N VAL A 56 7.92 -1.98 -12.51
CA VAL A 56 7.22 -1.32 -11.41
C VAL A 56 6.22 -2.30 -10.81
N SER A 57 6.48 -2.77 -9.60
CA SER A 57 5.63 -3.75 -8.90
C SER A 57 4.71 -3.08 -7.89
N CYS A 58 3.40 -3.37 -8.00
CA CYS A 58 2.35 -2.99 -7.05
C CYS A 58 1.57 -4.21 -6.55
N GLN A 59 2.10 -5.43 -6.74
CA GLN A 59 1.41 -6.70 -6.45
C GLN A 59 1.54 -7.15 -4.98
N GLY A 60 2.36 -6.47 -4.18
CA GLY A 60 2.55 -6.78 -2.77
C GLY A 60 3.76 -7.67 -2.49
N SER A 61 4.05 -7.83 -1.19
CA SER A 61 5.29 -8.45 -0.71
C SER A 61 5.44 -9.92 -1.08
N ASP A 62 4.35 -10.68 -1.17
CA ASP A 62 4.44 -12.12 -1.50
C ASP A 62 4.84 -12.31 -2.97
N TYR A 63 4.32 -11.49 -3.86
CA TYR A 63 4.74 -11.47 -5.25
C TYR A 63 6.23 -11.11 -5.38
N THR A 64 6.67 -10.03 -4.74
CA THR A 64 8.07 -9.60 -4.76
C THR A 64 9.00 -10.68 -4.21
N LYS A 65 8.62 -11.30 -3.09
CA LYS A 65 9.38 -12.40 -2.48
C LYS A 65 9.59 -13.59 -3.43
N GLN A 66 8.62 -13.86 -4.27
CA GLN A 66 8.66 -14.94 -5.25
C GLN A 66 9.39 -14.52 -6.52
N MET A 67 8.97 -13.45 -7.16
CA MET A 67 9.36 -13.09 -8.52
C MET A 67 10.71 -12.36 -8.60
N HIS A 68 11.00 -11.46 -7.67
CA HIS A 68 12.24 -10.68 -7.69
C HIS A 68 13.50 -11.58 -7.67
N PRO A 69 13.63 -12.59 -6.78
CA PRO A 69 14.78 -13.48 -6.80
C PRO A 69 14.86 -14.33 -8.07
N LEU A 70 13.74 -14.80 -8.61
CA LEU A 70 13.71 -15.56 -9.85
C LEU A 70 14.24 -14.74 -11.03
N LEU A 71 13.78 -13.49 -11.12
CA LEU A 71 14.18 -12.58 -12.17
C LEU A 71 15.65 -12.17 -12.04
N ARG A 72 16.14 -11.88 -10.83
CA ARG A 72 17.58 -11.62 -10.62
C ARG A 72 18.46 -12.85 -10.93
N ASN A 73 18.03 -14.06 -10.57
CA ASN A 73 18.74 -15.29 -10.84
C ASN A 73 18.77 -15.68 -12.32
N SER A 74 17.81 -15.21 -13.12
CA SER A 74 17.84 -15.37 -14.60
C SER A 74 18.89 -14.48 -15.28
N GLY A 75 19.55 -13.60 -14.53
CA GLY A 75 20.56 -12.67 -15.05
C GLY A 75 20.00 -11.29 -15.43
N TRP A 76 18.70 -11.03 -15.16
CA TRP A 76 18.11 -9.73 -15.43
C TRP A 76 18.75 -8.61 -14.61
N ASN A 77 19.17 -7.53 -15.26
CA ASN A 77 19.87 -6.40 -14.66
C ASN A 77 19.10 -5.06 -14.82
N GLY A 78 17.82 -5.10 -15.11
CA GLY A 78 16.96 -3.93 -15.14
C GLY A 78 16.66 -3.35 -13.75
N TYR A 79 15.96 -2.25 -13.72
CA TYR A 79 15.53 -1.60 -12.47
C TYR A 79 14.24 -2.23 -11.93
N TRP A 80 14.22 -2.49 -10.63
CA TRP A 80 13.00 -2.92 -9.91
C TRP A 80 12.54 -1.81 -8.99
N ILE A 81 11.35 -1.30 -9.22
CA ILE A 81 10.68 -0.30 -8.36
C ILE A 81 9.50 -0.99 -7.68
N ASP A 82 9.44 -0.98 -6.35
CA ASP A 82 8.47 -1.75 -5.60
C ASP A 82 7.70 -0.88 -4.59
N ALA A 83 6.38 -0.97 -4.64
CA ALA A 83 5.53 -0.39 -3.61
C ALA A 83 5.48 -1.23 -2.32
N ALA A 84 5.85 -2.53 -2.39
CA ALA A 84 5.79 -3.46 -1.27
C ALA A 84 6.96 -3.31 -0.28
N SER A 85 6.77 -3.87 0.91
CA SER A 85 7.75 -3.71 2.01
C SER A 85 8.86 -4.75 2.02
N PHE A 86 8.82 -5.78 1.18
CA PHE A 86 9.72 -6.93 1.28
C PHE A 86 11.20 -6.53 1.17
N LEU A 87 11.54 -5.68 0.21
CA LEU A 87 12.92 -5.26 -0.04
C LEU A 87 13.41 -4.10 0.83
N ARG A 88 12.56 -3.46 1.65
CA ARG A 88 12.97 -2.31 2.50
C ARG A 88 14.11 -2.61 3.48
N LYS A 89 14.32 -3.88 3.83
CA LYS A 89 15.40 -4.34 4.71
C LYS A 89 16.64 -4.83 3.98
N SER A 90 16.62 -4.81 2.67
CA SER A 90 17.75 -5.26 1.87
C SER A 90 18.82 -4.18 1.81
N GLU A 91 20.07 -4.53 2.12
CA GLU A 91 21.21 -3.62 1.95
C GLU A 91 21.49 -3.27 0.47
N LYS A 92 20.87 -4.00 -0.46
CA LYS A 92 20.99 -3.80 -1.91
C LYS A 92 19.87 -2.96 -2.49
N SER A 93 18.96 -2.45 -1.68
CA SER A 93 17.85 -1.60 -2.11
C SER A 93 17.87 -0.24 -1.42
N ILE A 94 17.27 0.74 -2.07
CA ILE A 94 17.10 2.08 -1.52
C ILE A 94 15.61 2.33 -1.29
N ILE A 95 15.26 2.76 -0.07
CA ILE A 95 13.93 3.30 0.20
C ILE A 95 13.88 4.70 -0.42
N VAL A 96 12.91 4.92 -1.30
CA VAL A 96 12.74 6.18 -2.02
C VAL A 96 11.78 7.09 -1.29
N LEU A 97 12.25 8.26 -0.91
CA LEU A 97 11.44 9.35 -0.37
C LEU A 97 11.98 10.70 -0.88
N ASP A 98 11.90 10.91 -2.19
CA ASP A 98 12.26 12.18 -2.81
C ASP A 98 11.27 13.31 -2.37
N PRO A 99 11.75 14.51 -1.98
CA PRO A 99 13.13 14.98 -2.02
C PRO A 99 13.94 14.77 -0.71
N ILE A 100 13.42 14.00 0.24
CA ILE A 100 14.05 13.86 1.57
C ILE A 100 15.43 13.18 1.47
N ASN A 101 15.54 12.16 0.62
CA ASN A 101 16.78 11.41 0.45
C ASN A 101 17.29 11.36 -1.01
N SER A 102 17.08 12.44 -1.78
CA SER A 102 17.53 12.56 -3.18
C SER A 102 18.99 12.20 -3.35
N ASP A 103 19.87 12.69 -2.45
CA ASP A 103 21.31 12.41 -2.48
C ASP A 103 21.62 10.90 -2.40
N GLN A 104 20.84 10.14 -1.62
CA GLN A 104 21.00 8.69 -1.52
C GLN A 104 20.51 7.99 -2.78
N ILE A 105 19.43 8.49 -3.39
CA ILE A 105 18.88 7.96 -4.63
C ILE A 105 19.88 8.16 -5.77
N GLU A 106 20.41 9.38 -5.94
CA GLU A 106 21.43 9.70 -6.95
C GLU A 106 22.68 8.84 -6.77
N LYS A 107 23.22 8.79 -5.56
CA LYS A 107 24.36 7.93 -5.23
C LYS A 107 24.07 6.45 -5.55
N GLY A 108 22.85 5.97 -5.29
CA GLY A 108 22.44 4.61 -5.62
C GLY A 108 22.48 4.34 -7.11
N ILE A 109 22.01 5.27 -7.92
CA ILE A 109 22.07 5.19 -9.38
C ILE A 109 23.52 5.14 -9.86
N ASP A 110 24.37 6.03 -9.36
CA ASP A 110 25.79 6.10 -9.71
C ASP A 110 26.58 4.85 -9.30
N THR A 111 26.21 4.23 -8.19
CA THR A 111 26.86 2.98 -7.70
C THR A 111 26.24 1.72 -8.28
N GLY A 112 25.23 1.83 -9.14
CA GLY A 112 24.62 0.72 -9.87
C GLY A 112 23.61 -0.09 -9.08
N ILE A 113 23.01 0.47 -8.02
CA ILE A 113 21.88 -0.14 -7.33
C ILE A 113 20.68 -0.20 -8.28
N LYS A 114 20.00 -1.34 -8.29
CA LYS A 114 18.91 -1.64 -9.22
C LYS A 114 17.55 -1.81 -8.54
N ASP A 115 17.50 -1.84 -7.21
CA ASP A 115 16.29 -2.07 -6.43
C ASP A 115 15.91 -0.81 -5.65
N TYR A 116 14.74 -0.25 -5.96
CA TYR A 116 14.20 0.97 -5.35
C TYR A 116 12.82 0.68 -4.77
N VAL A 117 12.57 1.07 -3.52
CA VAL A 117 11.40 0.63 -2.77
C VAL A 117 10.69 1.83 -2.15
N GLY A 118 9.38 1.91 -2.30
CA GLY A 118 8.58 2.89 -1.59
C GLY A 118 8.62 2.68 -0.08
N GLY A 119 8.76 3.75 0.71
CA GLY A 119 8.71 3.71 2.16
C GLY A 119 7.34 3.34 2.72
N ASN A 120 7.26 3.10 4.02
CA ASN A 120 5.97 2.99 4.70
C ASN A 120 5.20 4.32 4.57
N CYS A 121 3.90 4.25 4.28
CA CYS A 121 3.08 5.44 4.02
C CYS A 121 3.07 6.43 5.20
N THR A 122 2.98 5.93 6.42
CA THR A 122 2.96 6.74 7.65
C THR A 122 4.31 7.43 7.86
N VAL A 123 5.41 6.67 7.74
CA VAL A 123 6.77 7.21 7.87
C VAL A 123 7.05 8.23 6.78
N SER A 124 6.68 7.94 5.54
CA SER A 124 6.87 8.85 4.42
C SER A 124 6.16 10.17 4.62
N LEU A 125 4.89 10.16 5.07
CA LEU A 125 4.14 11.38 5.37
C LEU A 125 4.78 12.18 6.51
N MET A 126 5.22 11.50 7.57
CA MET A 126 5.90 12.15 8.69
C MET A 126 7.21 12.79 8.24
N LEU A 127 8.06 12.06 7.54
CA LEU A 127 9.36 12.56 7.09
C LEU A 127 9.22 13.66 6.03
N MET A 128 8.22 13.61 5.16
CA MET A 128 7.92 14.72 4.25
C MET A 128 7.59 16.02 5.01
N ALA A 129 6.94 15.91 6.17
CA ALA A 129 6.60 17.07 6.98
C ALA A 129 7.78 17.62 7.81
N ILE A 130 8.61 16.72 8.38
CA ILE A 130 9.65 17.12 9.36
C ILE A 130 11.07 16.73 8.96
N GLY A 131 11.28 16.17 7.77
CA GLY A 131 12.61 15.69 7.33
C GLY A 131 13.69 16.78 7.28
N GLY A 132 13.33 18.03 6.98
CA GLY A 132 14.26 19.15 7.08
C GLY A 132 14.82 19.36 8.49
N LEU A 133 14.00 19.15 9.52
CA LEU A 133 14.44 19.22 10.90
C LEU A 133 15.39 18.07 11.27
N PHE A 134 15.17 16.88 10.70
CA PHE A 134 16.11 15.77 10.85
C PHE A 134 17.46 16.05 10.21
N LYS A 135 17.47 16.58 8.98
CA LYS A 135 18.72 16.96 8.28
C LYS A 135 19.57 17.94 9.07
N GLU A 136 18.93 18.89 9.77
CA GLU A 136 19.59 19.91 10.61
C GLU A 136 19.88 19.40 12.04
N ASN A 137 19.63 18.13 12.36
CA ASN A 137 19.82 17.55 13.70
C ASN A 137 19.07 18.30 14.82
N LEU A 138 17.91 18.85 14.53
CA LEU A 138 17.08 19.62 15.47
C LEU A 138 16.09 18.75 16.24
N ILE A 139 15.97 17.46 15.91
CA ILE A 139 15.03 16.52 16.55
C ILE A 139 15.82 15.52 17.41
N GLN A 140 15.48 15.42 18.69
CA GLN A 140 16.04 14.42 19.59
C GLN A 140 15.16 13.15 19.68
N TRP A 141 13.85 13.33 19.62
CA TRP A 141 12.89 12.23 19.65
C TRP A 141 11.56 12.67 19.01
N VAL A 142 10.79 11.70 18.53
CA VAL A 142 9.47 11.92 17.95
C VAL A 142 8.47 10.97 18.60
N CYS A 143 7.30 11.48 18.95
CA CYS A 143 6.12 10.70 19.27
C CYS A 143 5.06 10.98 18.21
N SER A 144 4.62 9.94 17.50
CA SER A 144 3.63 10.09 16.44
C SER A 144 2.36 9.29 16.77
N MET A 145 1.21 9.91 16.54
CA MET A 145 -0.09 9.25 16.53
C MET A 145 -0.73 9.40 15.16
N THR A 146 -1.29 8.32 14.64
CA THR A 146 -1.81 8.28 13.28
C THR A 146 -3.21 7.68 13.21
N TYR A 147 -4.03 8.20 12.30
CA TYR A 147 -5.27 7.57 11.88
C TYR A 147 -5.10 7.07 10.44
N GLN A 148 -5.13 5.76 10.26
CA GLN A 148 -4.90 5.14 8.97
C GLN A 148 -6.19 4.65 8.35
N ALA A 149 -6.36 4.89 7.05
CA ALA A 149 -7.53 4.45 6.31
C ALA A 149 -7.49 2.94 6.03
N ALA A 150 -8.67 2.32 5.96
CA ALA A 150 -8.82 0.90 5.60
C ALA A 150 -8.20 0.54 4.24
N SER A 151 -8.04 1.53 3.35
CA SER A 151 -7.43 1.33 2.03
C SER A 151 -5.98 0.83 2.09
N GLY A 152 -5.23 1.17 3.15
CA GLY A 152 -3.89 0.64 3.38
C GLY A 152 -3.83 -0.88 3.62
N ALA A 153 -4.94 -1.48 4.05
CA ALA A 153 -5.06 -2.92 4.23
C ALA A 153 -5.49 -3.69 2.96
N GLY A 154 -5.69 -2.98 1.84
CA GLY A 154 -5.99 -3.56 0.54
C GLY A 154 -7.48 -3.67 0.21
N ALA A 155 -7.77 -4.13 -1.02
CA ALA A 155 -9.12 -4.13 -1.58
C ALA A 155 -10.12 -5.01 -0.81
N ALA A 156 -9.69 -6.18 -0.34
CA ALA A 156 -10.55 -7.09 0.44
C ALA A 156 -11.03 -6.43 1.74
N SER A 157 -10.13 -5.75 2.45
CA SER A 157 -10.45 -5.01 3.68
C SER A 157 -11.37 -3.82 3.41
N MET A 158 -11.17 -3.08 2.32
CA MET A 158 -12.09 -2.03 1.90
C MET A 158 -13.50 -2.58 1.61
N GLN A 159 -13.58 -3.69 0.90
CA GLN A 159 -14.85 -4.36 0.59
C GLN A 159 -15.56 -4.85 1.85
N GLU A 160 -14.82 -5.37 2.82
CA GLU A 160 -15.37 -5.75 4.12
C GLU A 160 -15.94 -4.53 4.87
N LEU A 161 -15.21 -3.41 4.92
CA LEU A 161 -15.70 -2.17 5.54
C LEU A 161 -17.01 -1.69 4.89
N LEU A 162 -17.08 -1.68 3.57
CA LEU A 162 -18.32 -1.31 2.84
C LEU A 162 -19.47 -2.28 3.17
N THR A 163 -19.18 -3.57 3.30
CA THR A 163 -20.15 -4.59 3.70
C THR A 163 -20.65 -4.35 5.12
N GLN A 164 -19.77 -4.06 6.05
CA GLN A 164 -20.13 -3.70 7.44
C GLN A 164 -21.02 -2.45 7.49
N MET A 165 -20.66 -1.40 6.75
CA MET A 165 -21.46 -0.18 6.66
C MET A 165 -22.87 -0.43 6.12
N LYS A 166 -22.99 -1.25 5.07
CA LYS A 166 -24.26 -1.68 4.51
C LYS A 166 -25.10 -2.45 5.55
N GLN A 167 -24.50 -3.42 6.23
CA GLN A 167 -25.17 -4.23 7.27
C GLN A 167 -25.72 -3.35 8.43
N ILE A 168 -24.93 -2.38 8.88
CA ILE A 168 -25.35 -1.40 9.92
C ILE A 168 -26.52 -0.57 9.38
N GLY A 169 -26.44 -0.09 8.14
CA GLY A 169 -27.52 0.67 7.51
C GLY A 169 -28.83 -0.12 7.42
N GLU A 170 -28.77 -1.42 7.14
CA GLU A 170 -29.95 -2.30 7.09
C GLU A 170 -30.60 -2.45 8.48
N ILE A 171 -29.82 -2.55 9.55
CA ILE A 171 -30.35 -2.56 10.94
C ILE A 171 -31.03 -1.24 11.25
N SER A 172 -30.34 -0.10 10.98
CA SER A 172 -30.91 1.23 11.20
C SER A 172 -32.24 1.43 10.47
N ASN A 173 -32.33 1.06 9.19
CA ASN A 173 -33.56 1.16 8.40
C ASN A 173 -34.72 0.35 8.95
N LYS A 174 -34.48 -0.88 9.42
CA LYS A 174 -35.54 -1.73 10.04
C LYS A 174 -36.10 -1.11 11.31
N SER A 175 -35.26 -0.43 12.08
CA SER A 175 -35.66 0.17 13.35
C SER A 175 -36.32 1.54 13.16
N GLN A 176 -35.98 2.30 12.10
CA GLN A 176 -36.60 3.59 11.78
C GLN A 176 -38.08 3.51 11.39
N THR A 177 -38.54 2.37 10.87
CA THR A 177 -39.95 2.17 10.49
C THR A 177 -40.91 2.11 11.68
N LYS A 178 -40.42 2.08 12.92
CA LYS A 178 -41.17 1.97 14.18
C LYS A 178 -41.21 3.27 14.94
N SER A 179 -41.65 4.40 14.36
CA SER A 179 -41.78 5.71 15.01
C SER A 179 -40.48 6.43 15.41
N SER A 180 -40.37 7.68 15.09
CA SER A 180 -39.18 8.56 15.25
C SER A 180 -38.71 8.83 16.69
N SER A 181 -39.32 8.22 17.70
CA SER A 181 -39.02 8.48 19.11
C SER A 181 -37.97 7.57 19.74
N ASN A 182 -37.33 6.67 18.96
CA ASN A 182 -36.55 5.59 19.56
C ASN A 182 -35.11 5.48 19.08
N ILE A 183 -34.38 6.61 18.99
CA ILE A 183 -32.97 6.64 18.60
C ILE A 183 -32.08 5.75 19.51
N LEU A 184 -32.43 5.66 20.79
CA LEU A 184 -31.71 4.83 21.77
C LEU A 184 -31.89 3.32 21.51
N GLU A 185 -33.07 2.91 20.99
CA GLU A 185 -33.24 1.51 20.56
C GLU A 185 -32.45 1.21 19.30
N ILE A 186 -32.43 2.13 18.35
CA ILE A 186 -31.63 1.99 17.13
C ILE A 186 -30.16 1.86 17.49
N ASP A 187 -29.64 2.73 18.37
CA ASP A 187 -28.27 2.66 18.85
C ASP A 187 -27.97 1.34 19.54
N LYS A 188 -28.87 0.88 20.41
CA LYS A 188 -28.75 -0.43 21.08
C LYS A 188 -28.72 -1.58 20.08
N ASP A 189 -29.61 -1.61 19.09
CA ASP A 189 -29.68 -2.65 18.07
C ASP A 189 -28.41 -2.69 17.24
N ILE A 190 -27.88 -1.54 16.85
CA ILE A 190 -26.60 -1.41 16.13
C ILE A 190 -25.46 -1.93 17.01
N ASN A 191 -25.38 -1.53 18.27
CA ASN A 191 -24.32 -1.97 19.20
C ASN A 191 -24.37 -3.49 19.43
N VAL A 192 -25.55 -4.07 19.59
CA VAL A 192 -25.72 -5.53 19.67
C VAL A 192 -25.24 -6.22 18.40
N PHE A 193 -25.58 -5.66 17.22
CA PHE A 193 -25.19 -6.23 15.95
C PHE A 193 -23.67 -6.15 15.71
N ILE A 194 -23.04 -5.01 15.95
CA ILE A 194 -21.59 -4.80 15.80
C ILE A 194 -20.78 -5.77 16.65
N ASN A 195 -21.27 -6.11 17.85
CA ASN A 195 -20.62 -7.04 18.77
C ASN A 195 -20.98 -8.51 18.52
N SER A 196 -21.87 -8.80 17.55
CA SER A 196 -22.26 -10.16 17.22
C SER A 196 -21.32 -10.79 16.20
N ASP A 197 -21.46 -12.11 15.98
CA ASP A 197 -20.77 -12.83 14.89
C ASP A 197 -21.47 -12.71 13.53
N LYS A 198 -22.52 -11.89 13.44
CA LYS A 198 -23.28 -11.68 12.20
C LYS A 198 -22.67 -10.61 11.29
N ILE A 199 -21.89 -9.71 11.85
CA ILE A 199 -21.16 -8.70 11.08
C ILE A 199 -19.91 -9.33 10.45
N SER A 200 -19.61 -8.97 9.21
CA SER A 200 -18.40 -9.45 8.51
C SER A 200 -17.13 -9.00 9.24
N LYS A 201 -16.21 -9.92 9.52
CA LYS A 201 -14.96 -9.68 10.25
C LYS A 201 -13.78 -10.48 9.68
N GLU A 202 -13.88 -10.93 8.44
CA GLU A 202 -12.94 -11.91 7.86
C GLU A 202 -11.52 -11.32 7.69
N ASN A 203 -11.41 -10.04 7.36
CA ASN A 203 -10.13 -9.39 7.11
C ASN A 203 -9.60 -8.60 8.32
N PHE A 204 -10.47 -7.90 9.05
CA PHE A 204 -10.07 -7.10 10.21
C PHE A 204 -10.10 -7.87 11.53
N GLY A 205 -10.84 -8.98 11.60
CA GLY A 205 -11.11 -9.70 12.85
C GLY A 205 -12.10 -8.99 13.78
N TYR A 206 -12.43 -7.73 13.51
CA TYR A 206 -13.29 -6.86 14.29
C TYR A 206 -14.17 -6.00 13.39
N SER A 207 -15.24 -5.41 13.95
CA SER A 207 -16.01 -4.41 13.25
C SER A 207 -15.25 -3.09 13.20
N LEU A 208 -14.89 -2.64 12.00
CA LEU A 208 -14.29 -1.33 11.78
C LEU A 208 -15.35 -0.25 11.51
N ALA A 209 -16.47 -0.58 10.88
CA ALA A 209 -17.52 0.40 10.61
C ALA A 209 -18.07 1.00 11.91
N GLY A 210 -17.98 2.32 12.05
CA GLY A 210 -18.36 3.04 13.26
C GLY A 210 -17.36 2.95 14.42
N ASN A 211 -16.17 2.34 14.21
CA ASN A 211 -15.14 2.14 15.21
C ASN A 211 -13.78 2.64 14.76
N VAL A 212 -12.84 2.65 15.70
CA VAL A 212 -11.41 2.78 15.49
C VAL A 212 -10.75 1.53 16.05
N LEU A 213 -9.94 0.84 15.25
CA LEU A 213 -9.13 -0.27 15.73
C LEU A 213 -7.78 0.29 16.20
N PRO A 214 -7.45 0.19 17.50
CA PRO A 214 -6.24 0.81 18.07
C PRO A 214 -4.97 0.02 17.75
N TYR A 215 -5.05 -0.93 16.84
CA TYR A 215 -3.97 -1.85 16.55
C TYR A 215 -3.93 -2.18 15.06
N ILE A 216 -2.75 -2.03 14.43
CA ILE A 216 -2.56 -2.30 13.00
C ILE A 216 -1.49 -3.38 12.81
N ASP A 217 -1.81 -4.41 11.99
CA ASP A 217 -0.95 -5.55 11.67
C ASP A 217 -0.76 -6.49 12.90
N SER A 218 0.20 -7.39 12.86
CA SER A 218 0.43 -8.43 13.86
C SER A 218 1.20 -7.91 15.08
N GLN A 219 0.97 -8.52 16.23
CA GLN A 219 1.71 -8.22 17.45
C GLN A 219 3.11 -8.83 17.43
N LEU A 220 4.09 -8.05 17.81
CA LEU A 220 5.46 -8.50 18.02
C LEU A 220 5.69 -8.91 19.47
N LYS A 221 6.76 -9.68 19.71
CA LYS A 221 7.11 -10.19 21.07
C LYS A 221 7.41 -9.08 22.08
N ASN A 222 7.77 -7.89 21.64
CA ASN A 222 8.05 -6.73 22.49
C ASN A 222 6.80 -5.92 22.84
N GLY A 223 5.61 -6.37 22.43
CA GLY A 223 4.34 -5.70 22.68
C GLY A 223 3.93 -4.65 21.65
N GLN A 224 4.81 -4.28 20.73
CA GLN A 224 4.49 -3.37 19.64
C GLN A 224 3.65 -4.06 18.56
N SER A 225 2.86 -3.29 17.82
CA SER A 225 2.36 -3.73 16.53
C SER A 225 3.50 -3.72 15.51
N ARG A 226 3.33 -4.48 14.44
CA ARG A 226 4.29 -4.48 13.34
C ARG A 226 4.37 -3.11 12.66
N GLU A 227 3.29 -2.35 12.64
CA GLU A 227 3.25 -1.00 12.11
C GLU A 227 4.06 -0.01 12.97
N GLU A 228 3.93 -0.06 14.29
CA GLU A 228 4.76 0.74 15.21
C GLU A 228 6.25 0.42 15.05
N TRP A 229 6.58 -0.85 14.89
CA TRP A 229 7.95 -1.26 14.66
C TRP A 229 8.50 -0.74 13.32
N LYS A 230 7.70 -0.77 12.22
CA LYS A 230 8.09 -0.19 10.93
C LYS A 230 8.37 1.29 11.05
N ASN A 231 7.54 2.04 11.79
CA ASN A 231 7.76 3.47 12.01
C ASN A 231 9.14 3.74 12.61
N GLN A 232 9.52 3.00 13.65
CA GLN A 232 10.84 3.14 14.26
C GLN A 232 11.96 2.73 13.32
N PHE A 233 11.82 1.62 12.62
CA PHE A 233 12.86 1.07 11.76
C PHE A 233 13.12 1.91 10.52
N GLU A 234 12.08 2.43 9.89
CA GLU A 234 12.21 3.18 8.62
C GLU A 234 12.49 4.68 8.83
N THR A 235 12.40 5.19 10.06
CA THR A 235 12.77 6.58 10.39
C THR A 235 14.28 6.74 10.66
N ASN A 236 14.94 5.68 11.09
CA ASN A 236 16.39 5.67 11.36
C ASN A 236 17.21 5.34 10.12
#